data_5e32292c0edd06ac8614029960da50ae
#
_entry.id   5e32292c0edd06ac8614029960da50ae
#
_cell.length_a   1.000
_cell.length_b   1.000
_cell.length_c   1.000
_cell.angle_alpha   90.00
_cell.angle_beta   90.00
_cell.angle_gamma   90.00
#
_symmetry.space_group_name_H-M   'P 1'
#
loop_
_entity.id
_entity.type
_entity.pdbx_description
1 polymer ?
#
loop_
_entity_poly.entity_id
_entity_poly.type
_entity_poly.pdbx_seq_one_letter_code
_entity_poly.pdbx_strand_id
1 'polypeptide(L)'
;MARAIWTGVITFGLVTVPVGLFTATEDHTVHFHQLQRGTGDRIRNRRVNERTGEEVSPADIVKGYEVGEGEYVIVEPDELEEIAPGRSKTIEISDFVDLDRIEPVYFARTYYVAPRGEEYLKVYELLRAALERTGKAGVATFVMRNKQYLTALRAEDRLLVLQTLHWADEVRDPGRELPELPSRRAGSGKELDMALRLVDALSGPWEPRRYRDTYQEKVRALVQAKAEGREVAVAEGPPEATGVVDLMAVLESSLVRAGASGSGRSGSRQDSGRGASARSGSRRSGSAGKDSGRAGSRASRPERARPPKDRERGASRSELRQLSKAELYERAGEQGVVGRSRMTRDQLVDALARPGRRTAGSAA
;
A
#
# COMPACT_ATOMS: atom_id res chain seq x y z
N MET A 1 4.41 -20.08 23.30
CA MET A 1 5.39 -20.66 22.35
C MET A 1 4.82 -20.54 20.94
N ALA A 2 5.62 -20.11 19.97
CA ALA A 2 5.19 -20.05 18.58
C ALA A 2 4.89 -21.45 18.05
N ARG A 3 3.78 -21.61 17.33
CA ARG A 3 3.39 -22.89 16.72
C ARG A 3 3.96 -22.97 15.32
N ALA A 4 4.60 -24.08 14.96
CA ALA A 4 5.03 -24.32 13.59
C ALA A 4 3.79 -24.38 12.66
N ILE A 5 3.84 -23.64 11.57
CA ILE A 5 2.77 -23.63 10.55
C ILE A 5 2.91 -24.79 9.56
N TRP A 6 4.11 -25.35 9.46
CA TRP A 6 4.46 -26.48 8.62
C TRP A 6 5.60 -27.27 9.27
N THR A 7 5.62 -28.55 9.10
CA THR A 7 6.68 -29.45 9.59
C THR A 7 7.06 -30.45 8.51
N GLY A 8 8.35 -30.69 8.35
CA GLY A 8 8.86 -31.62 7.35
C GLY A 8 10.37 -31.76 7.48
N VAL A 9 11.03 -31.99 6.35
CA VAL A 9 12.49 -32.17 6.29
C VAL A 9 13.09 -31.25 5.22
N ILE A 10 14.32 -30.79 5.43
CA ILE A 10 15.16 -30.22 4.38
C ILE A 10 16.04 -31.33 3.85
N THR A 11 16.14 -31.44 2.53
CA THR A 11 17.06 -32.37 1.85
C THR A 11 18.03 -31.61 0.95
N PHE A 12 19.30 -31.99 1.03
CA PHE A 12 20.35 -31.53 0.11
C PHE A 12 21.33 -32.67 -0.11
N GLY A 13 21.36 -33.18 -1.32
CA GLY A 13 22.06 -34.44 -1.61
C GLY A 13 21.50 -35.60 -0.78
N LEU A 14 22.36 -36.27 0.00
CA LEU A 14 21.95 -37.38 0.84
C LEU A 14 21.64 -36.97 2.31
N VAL A 15 21.72 -35.69 2.61
CA VAL A 15 21.50 -35.17 3.96
C VAL A 15 20.04 -34.77 4.15
N THR A 16 19.45 -35.23 5.25
CA THR A 16 18.07 -34.91 5.62
C THR A 16 18.01 -34.37 7.04
N VAL A 17 17.35 -33.20 7.21
CA VAL A 17 17.23 -32.49 8.47
C VAL A 17 15.76 -32.22 8.76
N PRO A 18 15.17 -32.81 9.83
CA PRO A 18 13.82 -32.45 10.28
C PRO A 18 13.73 -31.01 10.76
N VAL A 19 12.73 -30.27 10.26
CA VAL A 19 12.53 -28.86 10.57
C VAL A 19 11.07 -28.49 10.74
N GLY A 20 10.86 -27.35 11.40
CA GLY A 20 9.58 -26.66 11.46
C GLY A 20 9.71 -25.25 10.90
N LEU A 21 8.68 -24.80 10.16
CA LEU A 21 8.56 -23.42 9.67
C LEU A 21 7.67 -22.61 10.61
N PHE A 22 8.12 -21.41 10.92
CA PHE A 22 7.42 -20.43 11.75
C PHE A 22 7.31 -19.11 10.98
N THR A 23 6.19 -18.40 11.06
CA THR A 23 6.05 -17.07 10.44
C THR A 23 7.07 -16.11 11.04
N ALA A 24 7.82 -15.41 10.17
CA ALA A 24 8.79 -14.40 10.60
C ALA A 24 8.15 -13.03 10.80
N THR A 25 6.94 -12.82 10.24
CA THR A 25 6.21 -11.56 10.28
C THR A 25 4.82 -11.78 10.85
N GLU A 26 4.31 -10.77 11.55
CA GLU A 26 2.96 -10.71 12.08
C GLU A 26 2.22 -9.52 11.48
N ASP A 27 0.96 -9.71 11.13
CA ASP A 27 0.09 -8.63 10.68
C ASP A 27 -0.53 -7.92 11.89
N HIS A 28 -0.29 -6.59 12.01
CA HIS A 28 -0.81 -5.76 13.09
C HIS A 28 -1.99 -4.88 12.67
N THR A 29 -2.57 -5.14 11.50
CA THR A 29 -3.74 -4.43 10.97
C THR A 29 -4.93 -4.53 11.93
N VAL A 30 -5.60 -3.42 12.16
CA VAL A 30 -6.84 -3.40 12.96
C VAL A 30 -7.95 -4.11 12.19
N HIS A 31 -8.45 -5.21 12.76
CA HIS A 31 -9.53 -5.98 12.16
C HIS A 31 -10.90 -5.48 12.61
N PHE A 32 -11.80 -5.22 11.65
CA PHE A 32 -13.16 -4.82 11.91
C PHE A 32 -14.13 -5.97 11.63
N HIS A 33 -15.15 -6.08 12.47
CA HIS A 33 -16.29 -6.93 12.18
C HIS A 33 -17.33 -6.18 11.35
N GLN A 34 -17.96 -6.89 10.43
CA GLN A 34 -19.09 -6.32 9.66
C GLN A 34 -20.34 -6.32 10.54
N LEU A 35 -20.97 -5.15 10.65
CA LEU A 35 -22.20 -4.95 11.42
C LEU A 35 -23.30 -4.38 10.54
N GLN A 36 -24.54 -4.74 10.83
CA GLN A 36 -25.71 -4.17 10.18
C GLN A 36 -25.92 -2.74 10.67
N ARG A 37 -26.08 -1.80 9.74
CA ARG A 37 -26.39 -0.41 10.08
C ARG A 37 -27.76 -0.31 10.74
N GLY A 38 -27.86 0.41 11.85
CA GLY A 38 -29.09 0.64 12.60
C GLY A 38 -29.28 -0.30 13.79
N THR A 39 -29.02 -1.61 13.63
CA THR A 39 -29.15 -2.58 14.73
C THR A 39 -27.83 -2.85 15.45
N GLY A 40 -26.71 -2.71 14.75
CA GLY A 40 -25.38 -3.05 15.31
C GLY A 40 -25.11 -4.56 15.34
N ASP A 41 -25.96 -5.39 14.79
CA ASP A 41 -25.82 -6.83 14.81
C ASP A 41 -24.71 -7.30 13.89
N ARG A 42 -24.00 -8.38 14.31
CA ARG A 42 -22.90 -8.95 13.54
C ARG A 42 -23.40 -9.71 12.32
N ILE A 43 -22.85 -9.37 11.14
CA ILE A 43 -23.15 -10.06 9.88
C ILE A 43 -22.32 -11.34 9.77
N ARG A 44 -22.91 -12.39 9.24
CA ARG A 44 -22.26 -13.66 8.89
C ARG A 44 -22.53 -13.96 7.42
N ASN A 45 -21.50 -14.47 6.73
CA ASN A 45 -21.65 -14.94 5.35
C ASN A 45 -22.14 -16.38 5.34
N ARG A 46 -23.10 -16.67 4.47
CA ARG A 46 -23.56 -18.02 4.14
C ARG A 46 -23.21 -18.33 2.69
N ARG A 47 -22.89 -19.59 2.43
CA ARG A 47 -22.67 -20.07 1.06
C ARG A 47 -24.00 -20.57 0.53
N VAL A 48 -24.44 -20.00 -0.59
CA VAL A 48 -25.70 -20.35 -1.22
C VAL A 48 -25.43 -20.79 -2.65
N ASN A 49 -26.24 -21.75 -3.13
CA ASN A 49 -26.26 -22.13 -4.54
C ASN A 49 -26.82 -20.98 -5.36
N GLU A 50 -26.09 -20.54 -6.36
CA GLU A 50 -26.44 -19.37 -7.18
C GLU A 50 -27.82 -19.55 -7.87
N ARG A 51 -28.12 -20.77 -8.33
CA ARG A 51 -29.35 -21.06 -9.06
C ARG A 51 -30.58 -21.21 -8.14
N THR A 52 -30.40 -21.84 -6.96
CA THR A 52 -31.57 -22.17 -6.08
C THR A 52 -31.72 -21.18 -4.92
N GLY A 53 -30.65 -20.45 -4.55
CA GLY A 53 -30.63 -19.60 -3.38
C GLY A 53 -30.53 -20.36 -2.05
N GLU A 54 -30.48 -21.70 -2.07
CA GLU A 54 -30.42 -22.54 -0.88
C GLU A 54 -29.01 -22.57 -0.29
N GLU A 55 -28.91 -22.69 1.04
CA GLU A 55 -27.61 -22.81 1.74
C GLU A 55 -26.98 -24.16 1.43
N VAL A 56 -25.66 -24.13 1.08
CA VAL A 56 -24.89 -25.32 0.73
C VAL A 56 -23.95 -25.65 1.88
N SER A 57 -23.99 -26.93 2.30
CA SER A 57 -23.07 -27.44 3.30
C SER A 57 -21.62 -27.38 2.80
N PRO A 58 -20.63 -27.03 3.66
CA PRO A 58 -19.22 -27.08 3.27
C PRO A 58 -18.74 -28.43 2.72
N ALA A 59 -19.38 -29.54 3.14
CA ALA A 59 -19.07 -30.89 2.66
C ALA A 59 -19.51 -31.14 1.21
N ASP A 60 -20.51 -30.39 0.73
CA ASP A 60 -21.08 -30.53 -0.62
C ASP A 60 -20.44 -29.54 -1.60
N ILE A 61 -19.42 -28.80 -1.18
CA ILE A 61 -18.74 -27.83 -2.03
C ILE A 61 -17.49 -28.45 -2.61
N VAL A 62 -17.47 -28.66 -3.92
CA VAL A 62 -16.35 -29.14 -4.70
C VAL A 62 -15.71 -28.00 -5.50
N LYS A 63 -14.53 -28.23 -6.08
CA LYS A 63 -13.88 -27.27 -6.96
C LYS A 63 -14.27 -27.54 -8.42
N GLY A 64 -14.66 -26.50 -9.14
CA GLY A 64 -14.91 -26.55 -10.58
C GLY A 64 -13.86 -25.72 -11.32
N TYR A 65 -13.30 -26.27 -12.38
CA TYR A 65 -12.46 -25.55 -13.35
C TYR A 65 -13.26 -25.26 -14.61
N GLU A 66 -13.38 -24.01 -14.98
CA GLU A 66 -14.15 -23.59 -16.15
C GLU A 66 -13.31 -23.87 -17.41
N VAL A 67 -13.84 -24.73 -18.28
CA VAL A 67 -13.21 -25.14 -19.56
C VAL A 67 -13.86 -24.48 -20.77
N GLY A 68 -15.06 -23.96 -20.59
CA GLY A 68 -15.84 -23.23 -21.59
C GLY A 68 -16.89 -22.37 -20.90
N GLU A 69 -17.57 -21.49 -21.62
CA GLU A 69 -18.56 -20.56 -21.04
C GLU A 69 -19.68 -21.33 -20.30
N GLY A 70 -19.63 -21.34 -18.96
CA GLY A 70 -20.56 -22.03 -18.09
C GLY A 70 -20.37 -23.55 -17.98
N GLU A 71 -19.32 -24.15 -18.59
CA GLU A 71 -18.98 -25.55 -18.50
C GLU A 71 -17.84 -25.78 -17.50
N TYR A 72 -18.09 -26.58 -16.46
CA TYR A 72 -17.14 -26.83 -15.38
C TYR A 72 -16.76 -28.29 -15.29
N VAL A 73 -15.46 -28.55 -15.20
CA VAL A 73 -14.93 -29.85 -14.80
C VAL A 73 -14.79 -29.84 -13.27
N ILE A 74 -15.45 -30.81 -12.63
CA ILE A 74 -15.35 -30.99 -11.19
C ILE A 74 -13.99 -31.62 -10.86
N VAL A 75 -13.32 -31.07 -9.87
CA VAL A 75 -12.05 -31.58 -9.34
C VAL A 75 -12.22 -31.87 -7.86
N GLU A 76 -12.12 -33.13 -7.50
CA GLU A 76 -12.23 -33.57 -6.12
C GLU A 76 -10.94 -33.26 -5.31
N PRO A 77 -11.06 -33.00 -3.98
CA PRO A 77 -9.89 -32.73 -3.15
C PRO A 77 -8.84 -33.83 -3.21
N ASP A 78 -9.26 -35.09 -3.26
CA ASP A 78 -8.36 -36.25 -3.27
C ASP A 78 -7.56 -36.34 -4.58
N GLU A 79 -8.14 -35.98 -5.73
CA GLU A 79 -7.45 -35.90 -7.01
C GLU A 79 -6.34 -34.87 -6.99
N LEU A 80 -6.60 -33.69 -6.34
CA LEU A 80 -5.58 -32.66 -6.16
C LEU A 80 -4.46 -33.09 -5.22
N GLU A 81 -4.78 -33.92 -4.23
CA GLU A 81 -3.76 -34.49 -3.34
C GLU A 81 -2.90 -35.55 -4.07
N GLU A 82 -3.46 -36.31 -4.98
CA GLU A 82 -2.73 -37.31 -5.77
C GLU A 82 -1.70 -36.70 -6.73
N ILE A 83 -2.04 -35.61 -7.38
CA ILE A 83 -1.16 -34.89 -8.32
C ILE A 83 -0.23 -33.89 -7.62
N ALA A 84 -0.48 -33.56 -6.34
CA ALA A 84 0.34 -32.59 -5.62
C ALA A 84 1.80 -33.09 -5.55
N PRO A 85 2.77 -32.35 -6.09
CA PRO A 85 4.16 -32.73 -6.00
C PRO A 85 4.58 -32.73 -4.53
N GLY A 86 4.98 -33.90 -4.04
CA GLY A 86 5.56 -34.04 -2.71
C GLY A 86 4.57 -34.34 -1.58
N ARG A 87 4.03 -35.55 -1.53
CA ARG A 87 3.53 -36.18 -0.29
C ARG A 87 4.60 -36.17 0.83
N SER A 88 5.86 -35.89 0.49
CA SER A 88 7.03 -36.08 1.35
C SER A 88 7.22 -35.01 2.42
N LYS A 89 6.46 -33.91 2.46
CA LYS A 89 6.75 -32.77 3.35
C LYS A 89 8.25 -32.40 3.34
N THR A 90 8.81 -32.33 2.15
CA THR A 90 10.25 -32.10 1.92
C THR A 90 10.46 -30.72 1.33
N ILE A 91 11.43 -29.99 1.85
CA ILE A 91 12.05 -28.82 1.21
C ILE A 91 13.27 -29.38 0.47
N GLU A 92 13.16 -29.55 -0.83
CA GLU A 92 14.21 -30.14 -1.67
C GLU A 92 15.06 -29.03 -2.28
N ILE A 93 16.31 -28.93 -1.84
CA ILE A 93 17.28 -28.00 -2.40
C ILE A 93 17.83 -28.58 -3.68
N SER A 94 17.56 -27.90 -4.80
CA SER A 94 18.09 -28.26 -6.12
C SER A 94 19.42 -27.59 -6.43
N ASP A 95 19.57 -26.32 -6.03
CA ASP A 95 20.71 -25.48 -6.42
C ASP A 95 21.14 -24.54 -5.31
N PHE A 96 22.38 -24.00 -5.44
CA PHE A 96 22.89 -22.93 -4.58
C PHE A 96 23.30 -21.75 -5.46
N VAL A 97 22.70 -20.57 -5.22
CA VAL A 97 22.96 -19.35 -5.97
C VAL A 97 23.49 -18.25 -5.04
N ASP A 98 24.19 -17.28 -5.59
CA ASP A 98 24.59 -16.10 -4.81
C ASP A 98 23.33 -15.30 -4.41
N LEU A 99 23.19 -15.01 -3.12
CA LEU A 99 21.97 -14.38 -2.58
C LEU A 99 21.64 -13.03 -3.24
N ASP A 100 22.66 -12.24 -3.53
CA ASP A 100 22.55 -10.92 -4.17
C ASP A 100 22.14 -11.00 -5.67
N ARG A 101 22.15 -12.19 -6.27
CA ARG A 101 21.65 -12.42 -7.63
C ARG A 101 20.13 -12.64 -7.69
N ILE A 102 19.49 -12.90 -6.55
CA ILE A 102 18.03 -12.98 -6.49
C ILE A 102 17.48 -11.56 -6.35
N GLU A 103 16.87 -11.07 -7.42
CA GLU A 103 16.30 -9.72 -7.41
C GLU A 103 15.19 -9.59 -6.35
N PRO A 104 15.10 -8.45 -5.64
CA PRO A 104 14.12 -8.25 -4.55
C PRO A 104 12.66 -8.47 -4.95
N VAL A 105 12.31 -8.28 -6.22
CA VAL A 105 10.94 -8.50 -6.75
C VAL A 105 10.48 -9.95 -6.62
N TYR A 106 11.40 -10.91 -6.58
CA TYR A 106 11.05 -12.32 -6.44
C TYR A 106 10.65 -12.70 -5.02
N PHE A 107 11.10 -11.98 -3.97
CA PHE A 107 10.82 -12.35 -2.59
C PHE A 107 9.38 -12.06 -2.19
N ALA A 108 8.70 -13.06 -1.58
CA ALA A 108 7.32 -12.92 -1.13
C ALA A 108 7.20 -13.02 0.40
N ARG A 109 7.16 -14.21 0.97
CA ARG A 109 6.95 -14.42 2.40
C ARG A 109 8.19 -15.01 3.08
N THR A 110 8.43 -14.59 4.30
CA THR A 110 9.59 -15.02 5.10
C THR A 110 9.14 -15.93 6.26
N TYR A 111 9.89 -17.00 6.45
CA TYR A 111 9.69 -17.97 7.52
C TYR A 111 11.01 -18.25 8.25
N TYR A 112 10.97 -18.36 9.55
CA TYR A 112 12.07 -18.90 10.33
C TYR A 112 12.03 -20.42 10.28
N VAL A 113 13.20 -21.03 10.13
CA VAL A 113 13.38 -22.47 10.09
C VAL A 113 14.07 -22.92 11.37
N ALA A 114 13.42 -23.78 12.13
CA ALA A 114 14.02 -24.34 13.33
C ALA A 114 14.18 -25.87 13.20
N PRO A 115 15.30 -26.44 13.65
CA PRO A 115 15.50 -27.89 13.67
C PRO A 115 14.54 -28.54 14.64
N ARG A 116 14.17 -29.80 14.37
CA ARG A 116 13.33 -30.63 15.22
C ARG A 116 14.12 -31.83 15.67
N GLY A 117 14.45 -31.87 16.96
CA GLY A 117 15.28 -32.86 17.58
C GLY A 117 16.71 -32.36 17.82
N GLU A 118 17.21 -32.58 19.04
CA GLU A 118 18.56 -32.13 19.43
C GLU A 118 19.67 -32.83 18.64
N GLU A 119 19.42 -34.05 18.20
CA GLU A 119 20.33 -34.87 17.39
C GLU A 119 20.61 -34.25 16.02
N TYR A 120 19.72 -33.37 15.49
CA TYR A 120 19.87 -32.72 14.19
C TYR A 120 20.49 -31.34 14.27
N LEU A 121 20.71 -30.78 15.46
CA LEU A 121 21.30 -29.44 15.64
C LEU A 121 22.62 -29.30 14.94
N LYS A 122 23.51 -30.29 15.06
CA LYS A 122 24.83 -30.25 14.44
C LYS A 122 24.77 -30.16 12.91
N VAL A 123 23.88 -30.90 12.28
CA VAL A 123 23.72 -30.90 10.81
C VAL A 123 23.07 -29.61 10.35
N TYR A 124 22.10 -29.12 11.11
CA TYR A 124 21.46 -27.82 10.86
C TYR A 124 22.47 -26.67 10.93
N GLU A 125 23.31 -26.63 11.97
CA GLU A 125 24.35 -25.61 12.13
C GLU A 125 25.42 -25.67 11.04
N LEU A 126 25.76 -26.90 10.58
CA LEU A 126 26.68 -27.08 9.47
C LEU A 126 26.13 -26.44 8.18
N LEU A 127 24.87 -26.71 7.85
CA LEU A 127 24.22 -26.12 6.69
C LEU A 127 24.14 -24.57 6.82
N ARG A 128 23.72 -24.07 7.97
CA ARG A 128 23.65 -22.63 8.26
C ARG A 128 25.02 -21.97 8.05
N ALA A 129 26.07 -22.53 8.67
CA ALA A 129 27.43 -21.99 8.56
C ALA A 129 27.99 -22.05 7.12
N ALA A 130 27.65 -23.09 6.36
CA ALA A 130 28.04 -23.20 4.97
C ALA A 130 27.42 -22.09 4.10
N LEU A 131 26.10 -21.84 4.26
CA LEU A 131 25.40 -20.76 3.56
C LEU A 131 25.91 -19.38 3.96
N GLU A 132 26.15 -19.16 5.26
CA GLU A 132 26.69 -17.89 5.77
C GLU A 132 28.08 -17.58 5.19
N ARG A 133 29.00 -18.56 5.21
CA ARG A 133 30.37 -18.35 4.72
C ARG A 133 30.47 -18.17 3.24
N THR A 134 29.55 -18.77 2.48
CA THR A 134 29.55 -18.70 1.01
C THR A 134 28.72 -17.53 0.47
N GLY A 135 27.89 -16.89 1.29
CA GLY A 135 26.95 -15.87 0.85
C GLY A 135 25.87 -16.40 -0.09
N LYS A 136 25.65 -17.72 -0.09
CA LYS A 136 24.71 -18.39 -1.01
C LYS A 136 23.36 -18.64 -0.35
N ALA A 137 22.34 -18.74 -1.19
CA ALA A 137 21.02 -19.27 -0.85
C ALA A 137 20.79 -20.61 -1.55
N GLY A 138 20.20 -21.57 -0.84
CA GLY A 138 19.72 -22.81 -1.44
C GLY A 138 18.37 -22.57 -2.12
N VAL A 139 18.30 -22.77 -3.42
CA VAL A 139 17.03 -22.73 -4.17
C VAL A 139 16.34 -24.07 -3.97
N ALA A 140 15.11 -24.03 -3.49
CA ALA A 140 14.36 -25.22 -3.14
C ALA A 140 12.89 -25.11 -3.55
N THR A 141 12.23 -26.25 -3.66
CA THR A 141 10.77 -26.31 -3.79
C THR A 141 10.18 -27.10 -2.62
N PHE A 142 8.97 -26.72 -2.21
CA PHE A 142 8.20 -27.48 -1.23
C PHE A 142 6.70 -27.25 -1.41
N VAL A 143 5.89 -28.17 -0.84
CA VAL A 143 4.44 -28.06 -0.89
C VAL A 143 3.89 -27.72 0.48
N MET A 144 3.04 -26.70 0.52
CA MET A 144 2.29 -26.30 1.71
C MET A 144 0.86 -25.92 1.31
N ARG A 145 -0.13 -26.51 1.97
CA ARG A 145 -1.56 -26.25 1.71
C ARG A 145 -1.95 -26.44 0.25
N ASN A 146 -1.53 -27.54 -0.35
CA ASN A 146 -1.81 -27.92 -1.76
C ASN A 146 -1.30 -26.89 -2.80
N LYS A 147 -0.26 -26.14 -2.44
CA LYS A 147 0.44 -25.24 -3.37
C LYS A 147 1.94 -25.52 -3.28
N GLN A 148 2.59 -25.66 -4.45
CA GLN A 148 4.04 -25.71 -4.56
C GLN A 148 4.61 -24.29 -4.51
N TYR A 149 5.68 -24.12 -3.77
CA TYR A 149 6.41 -22.86 -3.63
C TYR A 149 7.85 -23.04 -4.07
N LEU A 150 8.34 -22.09 -4.85
CA LEU A 150 9.76 -21.87 -5.07
C LEU A 150 10.28 -21.08 -3.87
N THR A 151 11.47 -21.43 -3.36
CA THR A 151 12.00 -20.81 -2.14
C THR A 151 13.49 -20.61 -2.20
N ALA A 152 13.97 -19.61 -1.45
CA ALA A 152 15.37 -19.40 -1.12
C ALA A 152 15.59 -19.68 0.37
N LEU A 153 16.45 -20.65 0.67
CA LEU A 153 16.91 -20.94 2.04
C LEU A 153 18.26 -20.25 2.25
N ARG A 154 18.34 -19.33 3.21
CA ARG A 154 19.56 -18.59 3.52
C ARG A 154 19.87 -18.59 5.01
N ALA A 155 21.12 -18.32 5.35
CA ALA A 155 21.51 -18.10 6.73
C ALA A 155 21.22 -16.65 7.14
N GLU A 156 20.76 -16.46 8.38
CA GLU A 156 20.61 -15.15 9.00
C GLU A 156 20.90 -15.27 10.49
N ASP A 157 21.95 -14.60 10.93
CA ASP A 157 22.43 -14.65 12.32
C ASP A 157 22.53 -16.10 12.83
N ARG A 158 21.68 -16.50 13.78
CA ARG A 158 21.73 -17.79 14.46
C ARG A 158 20.81 -18.87 13.87
N LEU A 159 20.11 -18.56 12.77
CA LEU A 159 19.09 -19.45 12.22
C LEU A 159 19.11 -19.49 10.67
N LEU A 160 18.35 -20.43 10.11
CA LEU A 160 18.02 -20.45 8.71
C LEU A 160 16.69 -19.75 8.47
N VAL A 161 16.63 -19.00 7.39
CA VAL A 161 15.44 -18.30 6.90
C VAL A 161 15.04 -18.89 5.56
N LEU A 162 13.78 -19.26 5.43
CA LEU A 162 13.17 -19.67 4.17
C LEU A 162 12.29 -18.53 3.66
N GLN A 163 12.58 -18.06 2.46
CA GLN A 163 11.77 -17.05 1.78
C GLN A 163 11.11 -17.68 0.56
N THR A 164 9.77 -17.58 0.46
CA THR A 164 9.09 -17.97 -0.78
C THR A 164 9.41 -16.97 -1.86
N LEU A 165 9.54 -17.48 -3.07
CA LEU A 165 9.81 -16.71 -4.28
C LEU A 165 8.60 -16.77 -5.23
N HIS A 166 8.43 -15.73 -6.01
CA HIS A 166 7.55 -15.75 -7.17
C HIS A 166 8.18 -16.61 -8.28
N TRP A 167 7.36 -17.29 -9.07
CA TRP A 167 7.80 -17.94 -10.29
C TRP A 167 8.13 -16.89 -11.35
N ALA A 168 8.96 -17.22 -12.32
CA ALA A 168 9.40 -16.27 -13.35
C ALA A 168 8.25 -15.67 -14.18
N ASP A 169 7.18 -16.44 -14.38
CA ASP A 169 5.96 -16.05 -15.06
C ASP A 169 4.99 -15.21 -14.22
N GLU A 170 5.16 -15.21 -12.89
CA GLU A 170 4.42 -14.33 -11.98
C GLU A 170 5.00 -12.90 -11.94
N VAL A 171 6.28 -12.72 -12.33
CA VAL A 171 6.94 -11.40 -12.35
C VAL A 171 6.66 -10.71 -13.68
N ARG A 172 5.93 -9.60 -13.61
CA ARG A 172 5.53 -8.83 -14.80
C ARG A 172 6.68 -8.05 -15.40
N ASP A 173 6.75 -8.02 -16.72
CA ASP A 173 7.72 -7.18 -17.44
C ASP A 173 7.23 -5.72 -17.49
N PRO A 174 7.91 -4.78 -16.83
CA PRO A 174 7.49 -3.38 -16.83
C PRO A 174 7.46 -2.76 -18.24
N GLY A 175 8.26 -3.29 -19.17
CA GLY A 175 8.26 -2.83 -20.57
C GLY A 175 6.97 -3.15 -21.31
N ARG A 176 6.22 -4.17 -20.86
CA ARG A 176 4.93 -4.57 -21.46
C ARG A 176 3.73 -3.98 -20.73
N GLU A 177 3.87 -3.78 -19.41
CA GLU A 177 2.75 -3.40 -18.55
C GLU A 177 2.60 -1.87 -18.41
N LEU A 178 3.70 -1.12 -18.47
CA LEU A 178 3.67 0.32 -18.29
C LEU A 178 3.48 1.05 -19.61
N PRO A 179 2.59 2.06 -19.68
CA PRO A 179 2.32 2.79 -20.92
C PRO A 179 3.53 3.60 -21.40
N GLU A 180 4.35 4.08 -20.48
CA GLU A 180 5.56 4.85 -20.78
C GLU A 180 6.66 4.51 -19.77
N LEU A 181 7.84 4.20 -20.26
CA LEU A 181 9.04 4.06 -19.44
C LEU A 181 9.95 5.27 -19.67
N PRO A 182 10.52 5.84 -18.59
CA PRO A 182 11.51 6.90 -18.71
C PRO A 182 12.70 6.43 -19.55
N SER A 183 13.25 7.33 -20.36
CA SER A 183 14.51 7.05 -21.06
C SER A 183 15.62 6.77 -20.03
N ARG A 184 16.53 5.83 -20.32
CA ARG A 184 17.66 5.49 -19.45
C ARG A 184 18.65 6.65 -19.19
N ARG A 185 18.51 7.76 -19.88
CA ARG A 185 19.34 8.94 -19.69
C ARG A 185 18.82 9.72 -18.49
N ALA A 186 19.43 9.51 -17.33
CA ALA A 186 19.31 10.44 -16.23
C ALA A 186 19.77 11.83 -16.69
N GLY A 187 19.09 12.86 -16.26
CA GLY A 187 19.54 14.23 -16.47
C GLY A 187 21.01 14.35 -16.02
N SER A 188 21.79 15.10 -16.75
CA SER A 188 23.17 15.46 -16.35
C SER A 188 23.18 16.96 -16.07
N GLY A 189 23.87 17.39 -15.03
CA GLY A 189 24.04 18.81 -14.72
C GLY A 189 23.66 19.19 -13.28
N LYS A 190 23.50 20.47 -13.05
CA LYS A 190 23.30 21.06 -11.70
C LYS A 190 22.08 20.49 -10.97
N GLU A 191 21.04 20.12 -11.68
CA GLU A 191 19.82 19.51 -11.11
C GLU A 191 20.10 18.13 -10.50
N LEU A 192 20.86 17.29 -11.22
CA LEU A 192 21.27 15.99 -10.71
C LEU A 192 22.21 16.15 -9.50
N ASP A 193 23.17 17.08 -9.57
CA ASP A 193 24.10 17.33 -8.44
C ASP A 193 23.31 17.81 -7.20
N MET A 194 22.30 18.63 -7.37
CA MET A 194 21.45 19.08 -6.27
C MET A 194 20.61 17.92 -5.69
N ALA A 195 20.06 17.07 -6.55
CA ALA A 195 19.30 15.89 -6.14
C ALA A 195 20.21 14.91 -5.35
N LEU A 196 21.45 14.68 -5.80
CA LEU A 196 22.43 13.85 -5.09
C LEU A 196 22.73 14.42 -3.70
N ARG A 197 22.95 15.73 -3.57
CA ARG A 197 23.16 16.37 -2.26
C ARG A 197 21.96 16.23 -1.33
N LEU A 198 20.74 16.29 -1.86
CA LEU A 198 19.53 16.08 -1.07
C LEU A 198 19.42 14.62 -0.61
N VAL A 199 19.72 13.65 -1.47
CA VAL A 199 19.77 12.23 -1.09
C VAL A 199 20.81 12.01 0.00
N ASP A 200 22.02 12.54 -0.14
CA ASP A 200 23.07 12.42 0.86
C ASP A 200 22.67 13.05 2.21
N ALA A 201 22.05 14.24 2.17
CA ALA A 201 21.58 14.93 3.38
C ALA A 201 20.48 14.18 4.12
N LEU A 202 19.69 13.38 3.41
CA LEU A 202 18.61 12.54 3.97
C LEU A 202 19.06 11.10 4.25
N SER A 203 20.25 10.72 3.82
CA SER A 203 20.77 9.36 4.01
C SER A 203 21.12 9.08 5.47
N GLY A 204 20.90 7.85 5.89
CA GLY A 204 21.19 7.41 7.25
C GLY A 204 21.12 5.88 7.37
N PRO A 205 21.52 5.32 8.51
CA PRO A 205 21.45 3.89 8.74
C PRO A 205 19.98 3.40 8.72
N TRP A 206 19.82 2.16 8.26
CA TRP A 206 18.53 1.49 8.31
C TRP A 206 18.17 1.13 9.76
N GLU A 207 17.20 1.84 10.32
CA GLU A 207 16.68 1.61 11.66
C GLU A 207 15.17 1.37 11.57
N PRO A 208 14.69 0.09 11.47
CA PRO A 208 13.27 -0.22 11.26
C PRO A 208 12.34 0.41 12.29
N ARG A 209 12.80 0.56 13.54
CA ARG A 209 12.01 1.13 14.64
C ARG A 209 11.70 2.62 14.50
N ARG A 210 12.36 3.32 13.57
CA ARG A 210 12.06 4.74 13.27
C ARG A 210 10.79 4.88 12.43
N TYR A 211 10.41 3.84 11.71
CA TYR A 211 9.24 3.83 10.83
C TYR A 211 8.07 3.22 11.57
N ARG A 212 6.98 3.99 11.68
CA ARG A 212 5.74 3.56 12.35
C ARG A 212 4.59 3.60 11.39
N ASP A 213 3.66 2.68 11.54
CA ASP A 213 2.38 2.73 10.83
C ASP A 213 1.46 3.75 11.50
N THR A 214 1.61 5.00 11.08
CA THR A 214 0.80 6.13 11.59
C THR A 214 -0.67 6.01 11.20
N TYR A 215 -0.99 5.25 10.15
CA TYR A 215 -2.37 5.01 9.77
C TYR A 215 -3.07 4.12 10.80
N GLN A 216 -2.46 3.01 11.20
CA GLN A 216 -3.03 2.14 12.24
C GLN A 216 -3.13 2.83 13.59
N GLU A 217 -2.18 3.72 13.93
CA GLU A 217 -2.27 4.57 15.13
C GLU A 217 -3.50 5.49 15.05
N LYS A 218 -3.73 6.15 13.91
CA LYS A 218 -4.91 7.00 13.69
C LYS A 218 -6.22 6.20 13.71
N VAL A 219 -6.24 4.99 13.13
CA VAL A 219 -7.42 4.10 13.17
C VAL A 219 -7.76 3.72 14.61
N ARG A 220 -6.77 3.34 15.42
CA ARG A 220 -7.00 3.03 16.85
C ARG A 220 -7.49 4.25 17.63
N ALA A 221 -6.90 5.43 17.39
CA ALA A 221 -7.34 6.68 18.01
C ALA A 221 -8.78 7.06 17.62
N LEU A 222 -9.15 6.86 16.34
CA LEU A 222 -10.51 7.06 15.85
C LEU A 222 -11.51 6.13 16.55
N VAL A 223 -11.19 4.85 16.66
CA VAL A 223 -12.05 3.85 17.33
C VAL A 223 -12.25 4.24 18.80
N GLN A 224 -11.16 4.62 19.48
CA GLN A 224 -11.21 5.04 20.88
C GLN A 224 -12.03 6.33 21.07
N ALA A 225 -11.81 7.35 20.24
CA ALA A 225 -12.58 8.60 20.32
C ALA A 225 -14.07 8.37 20.09
N LYS A 226 -14.43 7.50 19.11
CA LYS A 226 -15.83 7.10 18.88
C LYS A 226 -16.44 6.33 20.05
N ALA A 227 -15.68 5.45 20.70
CA ALA A 227 -16.12 4.73 21.90
C ALA A 227 -16.39 5.68 23.08
N GLU A 228 -15.67 6.80 23.15
CA GLU A 228 -15.83 7.86 24.16
C GLU A 228 -16.83 8.95 23.72
N GLY A 229 -17.48 8.84 22.56
CA GLY A 229 -18.44 9.81 22.04
C GLY A 229 -17.83 11.13 21.56
N ARG A 230 -16.52 11.16 21.28
CA ARG A 230 -15.80 12.34 20.78
C ARG A 230 -15.75 12.38 19.25
N GLU A 231 -15.87 13.56 18.66
CA GLU A 231 -15.62 13.77 17.24
C GLU A 231 -14.14 13.76 16.92
N VAL A 232 -13.78 13.19 15.77
CA VAL A 232 -12.39 13.14 15.28
C VAL A 232 -12.22 14.07 14.10
N ALA A 233 -11.20 14.91 14.13
CA ALA A 233 -10.86 15.79 13.02
C ALA A 233 -10.49 14.99 11.76
N VAL A 234 -10.98 15.46 10.62
CA VAL A 234 -10.67 14.89 9.32
C VAL A 234 -9.21 15.20 8.97
N ALA A 235 -8.48 14.22 8.45
CA ALA A 235 -7.12 14.41 7.99
C ALA A 235 -7.06 15.39 6.80
N GLU A 236 -5.99 16.18 6.73
CA GLU A 236 -5.69 17.02 5.58
C GLU A 236 -5.55 16.17 4.30
N GLY A 237 -5.95 16.74 3.16
CA GLY A 237 -5.84 16.10 1.87
C GLY A 237 -4.39 15.82 1.47
N PRO A 238 -4.16 15.02 0.41
CA PRO A 238 -2.83 14.76 -0.11
C PRO A 238 -2.16 16.07 -0.58
N PRO A 239 -0.82 16.19 -0.45
CA PRO A 239 -0.11 17.34 -0.99
C PRO A 239 -0.28 17.42 -2.51
N GLU A 240 -0.38 18.65 -3.02
CA GLU A 240 -0.45 18.89 -4.46
C GLU A 240 0.87 18.50 -5.13
N ALA A 241 0.78 18.04 -6.40
CA ALA A 241 1.95 17.71 -7.17
C ALA A 241 2.81 18.97 -7.40
N THR A 242 4.12 18.83 -7.20
CA THR A 242 5.07 19.91 -7.45
C THR A 242 5.07 20.28 -8.93
N GLY A 243 4.76 21.55 -9.24
CA GLY A 243 4.88 22.07 -10.61
C GLY A 243 6.33 22.02 -11.09
N VAL A 244 6.54 21.55 -12.32
CA VAL A 244 7.88 21.34 -12.92
C VAL A 244 8.62 22.64 -13.22
N VAL A 245 7.96 23.80 -13.07
CA VAL A 245 8.44 25.12 -13.57
C VAL A 245 9.66 25.66 -12.82
N ASP A 246 9.94 25.21 -11.61
CA ASP A 246 11.10 25.65 -10.83
C ASP A 246 11.69 24.55 -9.94
N LEU A 247 12.15 23.46 -10.59
CA LEU A 247 12.71 22.30 -9.92
C LEU A 247 13.92 22.67 -9.03
N MET A 248 14.75 23.62 -9.47
CA MET A 248 15.94 24.05 -8.72
C MET A 248 15.56 24.72 -7.40
N ALA A 249 14.62 25.66 -7.41
CA ALA A 249 14.16 26.33 -6.18
C ALA A 249 13.51 25.35 -5.21
N VAL A 250 12.78 24.34 -5.70
CA VAL A 250 12.19 23.28 -4.87
C VAL A 250 13.28 22.40 -4.25
N LEU A 251 14.29 22.01 -5.00
CA LEU A 251 15.43 21.22 -4.50
C LEU A 251 16.24 22.01 -3.46
N GLU A 252 16.53 23.28 -3.69
CA GLU A 252 17.23 24.15 -2.73
C GLU A 252 16.42 24.31 -1.43
N SER A 253 15.14 24.60 -1.52
CA SER A 253 14.27 24.72 -0.34
C SER A 253 14.17 23.42 0.45
N SER A 254 14.16 22.27 -0.22
CA SER A 254 14.14 20.94 0.39
C SER A 254 15.46 20.63 1.10
N LEU A 255 16.59 21.03 0.51
CA LEU A 255 17.92 20.86 1.11
C LEU A 255 18.06 21.70 2.39
N VAL A 256 17.61 22.96 2.37
CA VAL A 256 17.60 23.84 3.56
C VAL A 256 16.77 23.21 4.69
N ARG A 257 15.59 22.68 4.36
CA ARG A 257 14.71 22.02 5.32
C ARG A 257 15.33 20.73 5.90
N ALA A 258 15.98 19.92 5.07
CA ALA A 258 16.70 18.71 5.50
C ALA A 258 17.87 19.06 6.44
N GLY A 259 18.65 20.11 6.14
CA GLY A 259 19.75 20.62 6.99
C GLY A 259 19.26 21.14 8.34
N ALA A 260 18.12 21.85 8.36
CA ALA A 260 17.48 22.33 9.60
C ALA A 260 17.00 21.19 10.49
N SER A 261 16.48 20.10 9.91
CA SER A 261 16.04 18.91 10.63
C SER A 261 17.21 18.07 11.20
N GLY A 262 18.39 18.16 10.59
CA GLY A 262 19.63 17.48 11.03
C GLY A 262 20.30 18.15 12.23
N SER A 263 20.23 19.48 12.35
CA SER A 263 20.87 20.25 13.43
C SER A 263 20.17 20.12 14.78
N GLY A 264 18.92 19.70 14.84
CA GLY A 264 18.18 19.48 16.09
C GLY A 264 18.47 18.17 16.82
N ARG A 265 19.31 17.28 16.28
CA ARG A 265 19.58 15.94 16.84
C ARG A 265 20.92 15.76 17.56
N SER A 266 21.76 16.80 17.65
CA SER A 266 23.10 16.67 18.25
C SER A 266 23.32 17.54 19.50
N GLY A 267 22.30 17.74 20.33
CA GLY A 267 22.39 18.57 21.51
C GLY A 267 21.72 18.03 22.77
N SER A 268 22.15 16.86 23.26
CA SER A 268 21.95 16.49 24.66
C SER A 268 23.07 15.58 25.14
N ARG A 269 24.22 16.15 25.43
CA ARG A 269 25.14 15.58 26.40
C ARG A 269 25.26 16.56 27.56
N GLN A 270 24.88 16.05 28.72
CA GLN A 270 25.06 16.58 30.04
C GLN A 270 26.44 17.22 30.22
N ASP A 271 26.46 18.41 30.79
CA ASP A 271 27.48 18.69 31.76
C ASP A 271 26.86 19.41 32.97
N SER A 272 27.04 18.78 34.11
CA SER A 272 26.72 19.25 35.44
C SER A 272 27.86 20.05 35.96
N GLY A 273 27.66 21.31 36.33
CA GLY A 273 28.73 22.02 37.06
C GLY A 273 28.38 23.47 37.44
N ARG A 274 27.83 23.65 38.62
CA ARG A 274 28.03 24.70 39.64
C ARG A 274 28.39 26.13 39.22
N GLY A 275 27.61 27.09 39.74
CA GLY A 275 28.22 28.23 40.38
C GLY A 275 27.60 29.58 40.11
N ALA A 276 26.81 30.04 41.09
CA ALA A 276 26.80 31.37 41.72
C ALA A 276 26.49 32.64 40.92
N SER A 277 25.36 33.20 41.33
CA SER A 277 25.12 34.57 41.79
C SER A 277 25.55 35.76 40.93
N ALA A 278 24.65 36.64 40.69
CA ALA A 278 24.48 38.03 41.15
C ALA A 278 23.88 38.94 40.10
N ARG A 279 22.72 39.43 40.48
CA ARG A 279 22.26 40.83 40.59
C ARG A 279 22.28 41.77 39.37
N SER A 280 21.11 42.25 39.12
CA SER A 280 20.69 43.70 39.15
C SER A 280 20.72 44.48 37.86
N GLY A 281 19.62 45.18 37.69
CA GLY A 281 19.56 46.51 37.17
C GLY A 281 18.78 46.64 35.86
N SER A 282 17.48 46.88 35.83
CA SER A 282 16.78 48.14 36.05
C SER A 282 16.83 49.10 34.83
N ARG A 283 15.61 49.47 34.49
CA ARG A 283 15.13 50.76 33.91
C ARG A 283 15.09 50.86 32.39
N ARG A 284 13.86 50.97 31.94
CA ARG A 284 13.00 52.18 31.69
C ARG A 284 13.28 52.84 30.34
N SER A 285 12.24 53.01 29.67
CA SER A 285 11.43 54.14 29.12
C SER A 285 11.63 54.23 27.63
N GLY A 286 10.71 54.56 26.81
CA GLY A 286 9.48 55.28 26.86
C GLY A 286 9.15 55.77 25.48
N SER A 287 7.86 55.94 25.29
CA SER A 287 7.13 56.99 24.58
C SER A 287 7.24 56.97 23.02
N ALA A 288 6.13 56.83 22.37
CA ALA A 288 5.04 57.75 22.10
C ALA A 288 5.20 58.52 20.77
N GLY A 289 4.15 58.59 20.03
CA GLY A 289 3.83 59.54 18.97
C GLY A 289 3.07 58.83 17.83
N LYS A 290 1.75 58.84 17.76
CA LYS A 290 0.85 59.87 17.24
C LYS A 290 1.30 60.35 15.84
N ASP A 291 0.51 60.41 14.80
CA ASP A 291 -0.85 60.88 14.63
C ASP A 291 -1.32 60.66 13.16
N SER A 292 -2.60 60.48 13.01
CA SER A 292 -3.59 61.17 12.18
C SER A 292 -3.59 61.04 10.65
N GLY A 293 -4.80 60.85 10.16
CA GLY A 293 -5.42 61.47 9.02
C GLY A 293 -6.16 60.50 8.12
N ARG A 294 -7.39 60.19 8.28
CA ARG A 294 -8.68 60.84 7.95
C ARG A 294 -8.99 60.99 6.47
N ALA A 295 -10.19 60.56 6.16
CA ALA A 295 -11.16 60.86 5.13
C ALA A 295 -11.16 59.86 3.97
N GLY A 296 -12.24 59.32 3.55
CA GLY A 296 -13.65 59.64 3.66
C GLY A 296 -14.35 59.12 2.44
N SER A 297 -15.46 58.58 2.66
CA SER A 297 -16.77 58.73 2.01
C SER A 297 -17.18 57.75 0.92
N ARG A 298 -18.32 57.24 1.25
CA ARG A 298 -19.60 57.09 0.51
C ARG A 298 -19.81 55.88 -0.40
N ALA A 299 -20.64 55.09 0.15
CA ALA A 299 -21.86 54.41 -0.27
C ALA A 299 -22.38 54.76 -1.67
N SER A 300 -22.69 53.73 -2.43
CA SER A 300 -23.92 53.66 -3.20
C SER A 300 -24.24 52.22 -3.60
N ARG A 301 -25.38 51.77 -3.09
CA ARG A 301 -26.13 50.63 -3.61
C ARG A 301 -27.07 51.23 -4.67
N PRO A 302 -27.22 50.59 -5.84
CA PRO A 302 -28.57 50.30 -6.28
C PRO A 302 -28.73 48.89 -6.85
N GLU A 303 -29.84 48.38 -6.61
CA GLU A 303 -30.98 48.13 -7.48
C GLU A 303 -31.08 46.74 -8.09
N ARG A 304 -32.16 46.08 -7.67
CA ARG A 304 -32.70 44.82 -8.17
C ARG A 304 -33.04 44.97 -9.67
N ALA A 305 -32.50 44.03 -10.49
CA ALA A 305 -33.08 43.72 -11.77
C ALA A 305 -33.46 42.23 -11.82
N ARG A 306 -34.69 42.00 -12.24
CA ARG A 306 -35.34 40.69 -12.45
C ARG A 306 -34.59 39.90 -13.56
N PRO A 307 -34.61 38.54 -13.51
CA PRO A 307 -33.94 37.72 -14.51
C PRO A 307 -34.80 37.62 -15.80
N PRO A 308 -34.16 37.57 -16.95
CA PRO A 308 -34.80 37.14 -18.18
C PRO A 308 -34.86 35.61 -18.22
N LYS A 309 -35.98 35.13 -18.70
CA LYS A 309 -36.20 33.73 -19.09
C LYS A 309 -35.21 33.38 -20.21
N ASP A 310 -34.23 32.54 -19.92
CA ASP A 310 -33.39 32.00 -20.95
C ASP A 310 -33.65 30.54 -21.21
N ARG A 311 -33.78 30.32 -22.50
CA ARG A 311 -33.91 29.06 -23.22
C ARG A 311 -32.79 28.11 -22.83
N GLU A 312 -33.10 26.86 -22.62
CA GLU A 312 -32.20 25.73 -22.51
C GLU A 312 -31.18 25.69 -23.66
N ARG A 313 -30.02 26.30 -23.47
CA ARG A 313 -28.82 26.00 -24.25
C ARG A 313 -28.09 24.89 -23.52
N GLY A 314 -27.92 23.74 -24.17
CA GLY A 314 -27.11 22.65 -23.66
C GLY A 314 -25.74 23.16 -23.24
N ALA A 315 -25.26 22.68 -22.09
CA ALA A 315 -23.96 23.07 -21.55
C ALA A 315 -22.85 22.83 -22.59
N SER A 316 -21.93 23.77 -22.70
CA SER A 316 -20.83 23.66 -23.68
C SER A 316 -19.89 22.51 -23.28
N ARG A 317 -19.24 21.88 -24.27
CA ARG A 317 -18.30 20.78 -24.04
C ARG A 317 -17.15 21.17 -23.08
N SER A 318 -16.77 22.45 -23.05
CA SER A 318 -15.77 23.00 -22.14
C SER A 318 -16.25 23.07 -20.68
N GLU A 319 -17.52 23.42 -20.46
CA GLU A 319 -18.15 23.43 -19.14
C GLU A 319 -18.33 22.00 -18.60
N LEU A 320 -18.75 21.06 -19.46
CA LEU A 320 -18.88 19.66 -19.09
C LEU A 320 -17.54 19.02 -18.71
N ARG A 321 -16.44 19.46 -19.31
CA ARG A 321 -15.09 18.98 -18.94
C ARG A 321 -14.61 19.47 -17.58
N GLN A 322 -15.21 20.47 -16.98
CA GLN A 322 -14.86 20.95 -15.64
C GLN A 322 -15.61 20.19 -14.52
N LEU A 323 -16.64 19.43 -14.88
CA LEU A 323 -17.44 18.67 -13.93
C LEU A 323 -16.78 17.34 -13.53
N SER A 324 -17.00 16.93 -12.30
CA SER A 324 -16.59 15.61 -11.81
C SER A 324 -17.41 14.48 -12.48
N LYS A 325 -16.93 13.23 -12.41
CA LYS A 325 -17.63 12.07 -12.95
C LYS A 325 -19.02 11.89 -12.31
N ALA A 326 -19.15 12.22 -11.02
CA ALA A 326 -20.41 12.11 -10.28
C ALA A 326 -21.45 13.12 -10.81
N GLU A 327 -21.09 14.36 -11.00
CA GLU A 327 -21.95 15.41 -11.54
C GLU A 327 -22.35 15.15 -13.00
N LEU A 328 -21.44 14.62 -13.81
CA LEU A 328 -21.73 14.20 -15.19
C LEU A 328 -22.71 13.01 -15.21
N TYR A 329 -22.57 12.08 -14.26
CA TYR A 329 -23.46 10.92 -14.14
C TYR A 329 -24.87 11.32 -13.73
N GLU A 330 -25.03 12.27 -12.82
CA GLU A 330 -26.29 12.82 -12.37
C GLU A 330 -27.01 13.54 -13.53
N ARG A 331 -26.31 14.43 -14.23
CA ARG A 331 -26.81 15.12 -15.43
C ARG A 331 -27.17 14.17 -16.58
N ALA A 332 -26.38 13.10 -16.76
CA ALA A 332 -26.72 12.07 -17.75
C ALA A 332 -27.99 11.28 -17.35
N GLY A 333 -28.28 11.20 -16.04
CA GLY A 333 -29.54 10.69 -15.50
C GLY A 333 -30.70 11.57 -15.85
N GLU A 334 -30.61 12.88 -15.62
CA GLU A 334 -31.64 13.87 -15.91
C GLU A 334 -31.97 13.95 -17.41
N GLN A 335 -30.95 13.79 -18.26
CA GLN A 335 -31.12 13.79 -19.72
C GLN A 335 -31.46 12.44 -20.33
N GLY A 336 -31.68 11.39 -19.51
CA GLY A 336 -32.10 10.07 -19.96
C GLY A 336 -31.05 9.30 -20.80
N VAL A 337 -29.77 9.52 -20.58
CA VAL A 337 -28.69 8.82 -21.32
C VAL A 337 -28.68 7.34 -20.91
N VAL A 338 -29.02 6.46 -21.86
CA VAL A 338 -29.05 5.00 -21.65
C VAL A 338 -27.62 4.45 -21.60
N GLY A 339 -27.34 3.54 -20.66
CA GLY A 339 -26.03 2.89 -20.54
C GLY A 339 -24.97 3.69 -19.76
N ARG A 340 -25.36 4.78 -19.09
CA ARG A 340 -24.47 5.68 -18.33
C ARG A 340 -23.61 4.97 -17.28
N SER A 341 -24.07 3.85 -16.73
CA SER A 341 -23.34 3.09 -15.69
C SER A 341 -22.05 2.43 -16.17
N ARG A 342 -21.89 2.25 -17.49
CA ARG A 342 -20.69 1.68 -18.11
C ARG A 342 -19.80 2.71 -18.82
N MET A 343 -20.17 3.99 -18.76
CA MET A 343 -19.46 5.06 -19.47
C MET A 343 -18.30 5.62 -18.63
N THR A 344 -17.18 5.89 -19.29
CA THR A 344 -16.08 6.66 -18.72
C THR A 344 -16.45 8.14 -18.64
N ARG A 345 -15.67 8.95 -17.90
CA ARG A 345 -15.91 10.41 -17.77
C ARG A 345 -15.98 11.09 -19.13
N ASP A 346 -15.08 10.76 -20.04
CA ASP A 346 -15.05 11.39 -21.38
C ASP A 346 -16.22 10.96 -22.25
N GLN A 347 -16.66 9.72 -22.12
CA GLN A 347 -17.87 9.22 -22.78
C GLN A 347 -19.14 9.90 -22.26
N LEU A 348 -19.21 10.24 -20.97
CA LEU A 348 -20.32 11.01 -20.40
C LEU A 348 -20.31 12.45 -20.91
N VAL A 349 -19.15 13.09 -21.01
CA VAL A 349 -19.01 14.44 -21.62
C VAL A 349 -19.46 14.42 -23.07
N ASP A 350 -19.06 13.44 -23.86
CA ASP A 350 -19.44 13.32 -25.26
C ASP A 350 -20.93 13.00 -25.46
N ALA A 351 -21.50 12.21 -24.57
CA ALA A 351 -22.93 11.89 -24.58
C ALA A 351 -23.79 13.12 -24.24
N LEU A 352 -23.39 13.91 -23.25
CA LEU A 352 -24.08 15.13 -22.82
C LEU A 352 -23.88 16.32 -23.79
N ALA A 353 -22.79 16.36 -24.54
CA ALA A 353 -22.50 17.39 -25.53
C ALA A 353 -23.25 17.18 -26.86
N ARG A 354 -23.84 16.01 -27.11
CA ARG A 354 -24.65 15.75 -28.31
C ARG A 354 -26.06 16.29 -28.10
N PRO A 355 -26.58 17.19 -28.95
CA PRO A 355 -27.95 17.65 -28.83
C PRO A 355 -28.93 16.47 -29.02
N GLY A 356 -29.81 16.26 -28.04
CA GLY A 356 -30.64 15.09 -27.87
C GLY A 356 -31.44 14.70 -29.11
N ARG A 357 -31.26 13.49 -29.58
CA ARG A 357 -32.24 12.76 -30.38
C ARG A 357 -33.21 12.13 -29.40
N ARG A 358 -34.37 12.77 -29.20
CA ARG A 358 -35.53 12.13 -28.59
C ARG A 358 -35.92 10.96 -29.49
N THR A 359 -35.68 9.74 -29.07
CA THR A 359 -36.39 8.58 -29.64
C THR A 359 -37.78 8.56 -29.04
N ALA A 360 -38.74 8.98 -29.87
CA ALA A 360 -40.16 8.78 -29.60
C ALA A 360 -40.42 7.29 -29.38
N GLY A 361 -41.07 6.96 -28.27
CA GLY A 361 -41.55 5.63 -28.00
C GLY A 361 -42.56 5.20 -29.06
N SER A 362 -42.37 4.00 -29.56
CA SER A 362 -43.41 3.24 -30.24
C SER A 362 -44.08 2.36 -29.18
N ALA A 363 -45.33 2.70 -28.90
CA ALA A 363 -46.27 1.78 -28.29
C ALA A 363 -46.83 0.89 -29.40
N ALA A 364 -46.71 -0.41 -29.23
CA ALA A 364 -47.66 -1.45 -29.66
C ALA A 364 -47.26 -2.75 -28.93
#